data_994b4045d0a6afba078942fe716c79f3
#
_entry.id   994b4045d0a6afba078942fe716c79f3
#
_cell.length_a   1.000
_cell.length_b   1.000
_cell.length_c   1.000
_cell.angle_alpha   90.00
_cell.angle_beta   90.00
_cell.angle_gamma   90.00
#
_symmetry.space_group_name_H-M   'P 1'
#
loop_
_entity.id
_entity.type
_entity.pdbx_description
1 polymer ?
#
loop_
_entity_poly.entity_id
_entity_poly.type
_entity_poly.pdbx_seq_one_letter_code
_entity_poly.pdbx_strand_id
1 'polypeptide(L)'
;MSRRSLIGEALASPAPDQPSVSEAKDAAGATASRNFTTRRLEGFTEAARMVKRPTIRIKPAECSIWPGNARDYEQLTEPRLRSLIESIQAENGNRIPVVVRRKQQGELQYELIIGTRRHWAVAWLNANHYPDIELVAIIEDLDDEAAFRLADIENREREDISDLERGLNYKAAVDTYYDGLQARLAERVKISKSTLARYIGLTEIPQTIVSAFASPMELQVR
;
A
#
# COMPACT_ATOMS: atom_id res chain seq x y z
N MET A 1 -44.55 26.99 74.20
CA MET A 1 -43.14 26.55 74.27
C MET A 1 -42.79 25.80 73.01
N SER A 2 -41.77 26.27 72.38
CA SER A 2 -41.19 25.98 71.10
C SER A 2 -40.81 24.51 70.83
N ARG A 3 -40.94 24.02 69.58
CA ARG A 3 -39.93 23.18 68.95
C ARG A 3 -40.03 23.27 67.41
N ARG A 4 -39.02 23.89 66.82
CA ARG A 4 -38.73 23.91 65.40
C ARG A 4 -38.36 22.50 64.91
N SER A 5 -38.92 22.09 63.79
CA SER A 5 -38.45 20.96 63.02
C SER A 5 -37.82 21.47 61.69
N LEU A 6 -36.56 21.21 61.51
CA LEU A 6 -35.79 21.46 60.29
C LEU A 6 -36.05 20.28 59.38
N ILE A 7 -36.65 20.52 58.20
CA ILE A 7 -36.72 19.56 57.13
C ILE A 7 -35.67 20.00 56.09
N GLY A 8 -34.71 19.12 55.87
CA GLY A 8 -33.59 19.36 54.97
C GLY A 8 -34.01 19.43 53.48
N GLU A 9 -33.42 20.38 52.90
CA GLU A 9 -33.45 20.60 51.44
C GLU A 9 -32.70 19.47 50.74
N ALA A 10 -33.43 18.65 49.96
CA ALA A 10 -32.82 17.65 49.09
C ALA A 10 -32.27 18.37 47.83
N LEU A 11 -30.95 18.47 47.71
CA LEU A 11 -30.25 18.89 46.54
C LEU A 11 -30.49 17.88 45.40
N ALA A 12 -31.27 18.28 44.42
CA ALA A 12 -31.37 17.56 43.15
C ALA A 12 -30.10 17.78 42.38
N SER A 13 -29.32 16.73 42.16
CA SER A 13 -28.21 16.73 41.19
C SER A 13 -28.75 16.87 39.77
N PRO A 14 -28.21 17.74 38.94
CA PRO A 14 -28.58 17.80 37.52
C PRO A 14 -28.13 16.52 36.83
N ALA A 15 -29.01 15.99 35.96
CA ALA A 15 -28.68 14.89 35.07
C ALA A 15 -27.57 15.32 34.06
N PRO A 16 -26.68 14.41 33.63
CA PRO A 16 -25.66 14.77 32.67
C PRO A 16 -26.29 15.17 31.33
N ASP A 17 -25.91 16.32 30.86
CA ASP A 17 -26.30 16.86 29.56
C ASP A 17 -25.93 15.86 28.44
N GLN A 18 -26.90 15.44 27.64
CA GLN A 18 -26.65 14.66 26.45
C GLN A 18 -26.09 15.61 25.37
N PRO A 19 -24.95 15.30 24.74
CA PRO A 19 -24.39 16.16 23.71
C PRO A 19 -25.35 16.32 22.54
N SER A 20 -25.48 17.55 22.05
CA SER A 20 -26.33 17.88 20.91
C SER A 20 -25.86 17.15 19.61
N VAL A 21 -26.80 16.93 18.69
CA VAL A 21 -26.51 16.24 17.41
C VAL A 21 -25.40 16.96 16.58
N SER A 22 -25.18 18.24 16.81
CA SER A 22 -24.10 19.02 16.21
C SER A 22 -22.72 18.66 16.80
N GLU A 23 -22.62 18.49 18.12
CA GLU A 23 -21.37 18.10 18.80
C GLU A 23 -20.93 16.67 18.45
N ALA A 24 -21.89 15.76 18.24
CA ALA A 24 -21.60 14.40 17.77
C ALA A 24 -21.05 14.37 16.32
N LYS A 25 -21.52 15.26 15.45
CA LYS A 25 -20.98 15.41 14.08
C LYS A 25 -19.57 16.00 14.07
N ASP A 26 -19.32 16.99 14.91
CA ASP A 26 -18.00 17.63 15.03
C ASP A 26 -16.98 16.68 15.66
N ALA A 27 -17.38 15.86 16.64
CA ALA A 27 -16.53 14.82 17.22
C ALA A 27 -16.21 13.70 16.24
N ALA A 28 -17.17 13.28 15.39
CA ALA A 28 -16.95 12.28 14.35
C ALA A 28 -16.02 12.81 13.23
N GLY A 29 -16.19 14.08 12.84
CA GLY A 29 -15.31 14.77 11.90
C GLY A 29 -13.88 14.92 12.43
N ALA A 30 -13.74 15.28 13.71
CA ALA A 30 -12.44 15.41 14.37
C ALA A 30 -11.72 14.05 14.51
N THR A 31 -12.47 12.96 14.74
CA THR A 31 -11.92 11.61 14.84
C THR A 31 -11.46 11.10 13.46
N ALA A 32 -12.25 11.35 12.42
CA ALA A 32 -11.87 11.00 11.04
C ALA A 32 -10.64 11.79 10.58
N SER A 33 -10.55 13.08 10.91
CA SER A 33 -9.39 13.92 10.61
C SER A 33 -8.14 13.48 11.36
N ARG A 34 -8.27 13.10 12.65
CA ARG A 34 -7.15 12.55 13.44
C ARG A 34 -6.64 11.22 12.86
N ASN A 35 -7.54 10.33 12.47
CA ASN A 35 -7.16 9.05 11.85
C ASN A 35 -6.44 9.24 10.50
N PHE A 36 -6.87 10.24 9.71
CA PHE A 36 -6.21 10.58 8.45
C PHE A 36 -4.80 11.16 8.68
N THR A 37 -4.65 12.04 9.66
CA THR A 37 -3.35 12.64 10.02
C THR A 37 -2.40 11.59 10.60
N THR A 38 -2.91 10.69 11.44
CA THR A 38 -2.10 9.61 12.05
C THR A 38 -1.62 8.62 10.99
N ARG A 39 -2.47 8.20 10.06
CA ARG A 39 -2.08 7.34 8.92
C ARG A 39 -1.03 8.00 8.02
N ARG A 40 -1.17 9.29 7.76
CA ARG A 40 -0.19 10.04 6.97
C ARG A 40 1.15 10.16 7.69
N LEU A 41 1.15 10.37 9.00
CA LEU A 41 2.35 10.35 9.85
C LEU A 41 2.99 8.96 9.91
N GLU A 42 2.23 7.89 9.97
CA GLU A 42 2.73 6.51 9.93
C GLU A 42 3.41 6.21 8.59
N GLY A 43 2.83 6.61 7.47
CA GLY A 43 3.46 6.50 6.15
C GLY A 43 4.77 7.30 6.04
N PHE A 44 4.81 8.52 6.59
CA PHE A 44 6.05 9.29 6.68
C PHE A 44 7.10 8.65 7.61
N THR A 45 6.64 8.01 8.69
CA THR A 45 7.55 7.33 9.64
C THR A 45 8.16 6.09 9.02
N GLU A 46 7.40 5.35 8.21
CA GLU A 46 7.89 4.17 7.50
C GLU A 46 8.86 4.57 6.37
N ALA A 47 8.54 5.61 5.59
CA ALA A 47 9.46 6.19 4.62
C ALA A 47 10.74 6.71 5.29
N ALA A 48 10.63 7.36 6.46
CA ALA A 48 11.76 7.82 7.23
C ALA A 48 12.60 6.67 7.84
N ARG A 49 11.97 5.54 8.18
CA ARG A 49 12.68 4.31 8.60
C ARG A 49 13.44 3.69 7.44
N MET A 50 12.86 3.67 6.24
CA MET A 50 13.56 3.20 5.03
C MET A 50 14.79 4.04 4.69
N VAL A 51 14.72 5.37 4.89
CA VAL A 51 15.88 6.26 4.66
C VAL A 51 17.04 6.03 5.64
N LYS A 52 16.77 5.48 6.83
CA LYS A 52 17.82 5.15 7.83
C LYS A 52 18.47 3.78 7.65
N ARG A 53 17.94 2.92 6.75
CA ARG A 53 18.56 1.62 6.45
C ARG A 53 19.74 1.80 5.50
N PRO A 54 20.79 1.00 5.64
CA PRO A 54 21.91 1.05 4.70
C PRO A 54 21.41 0.79 3.28
N THR A 55 21.72 1.71 2.40
CA THR A 55 21.39 1.60 0.98
C THR A 55 22.59 1.17 0.18
N ILE A 56 22.36 0.45 -0.90
CA ILE A 56 23.36 0.11 -1.90
C ILE A 56 22.98 0.76 -3.25
N ARG A 57 23.95 0.83 -4.14
CA ARG A 57 23.75 1.21 -5.54
C ARG A 57 23.91 -0.04 -6.41
N ILE A 58 22.97 -0.28 -7.30
CA ILE A 58 22.95 -1.45 -8.19
C ILE A 58 22.49 -1.02 -9.59
N LYS A 59 22.91 -1.75 -10.59
CA LYS A 59 22.40 -1.54 -11.96
C LYS A 59 21.04 -2.23 -12.11
N PRO A 60 20.08 -1.63 -12.84
CA PRO A 60 18.82 -2.31 -13.14
C PRO A 60 19.00 -3.69 -13.77
N ALA A 61 20.03 -3.85 -14.62
CA ALA A 61 20.37 -5.11 -15.26
C ALA A 61 20.76 -6.24 -14.29
N GLU A 62 21.09 -5.93 -13.04
CA GLU A 62 21.40 -6.93 -11.99
C GLU A 62 20.15 -7.43 -11.25
N CYS A 63 18.97 -6.85 -11.58
CA CYS A 63 17.71 -7.16 -10.93
C CYS A 63 16.76 -7.90 -11.86
N SER A 64 16.18 -9.01 -11.38
CA SER A 64 14.94 -9.55 -11.93
C SER A 64 13.74 -8.90 -11.29
N ILE A 65 12.61 -8.86 -11.97
CA ILE A 65 11.34 -8.46 -11.37
C ILE A 65 10.73 -9.66 -10.65
N TRP A 66 10.32 -9.48 -9.39
CA TRP A 66 9.64 -10.52 -8.63
C TRP A 66 8.27 -10.86 -9.26
N PRO A 67 7.96 -12.16 -9.54
CA PRO A 67 6.72 -12.55 -10.21
C PRO A 67 5.44 -12.19 -9.44
N GLY A 68 5.51 -12.06 -8.10
CA GLY A 68 4.39 -11.67 -7.24
C GLY A 68 4.09 -10.17 -7.25
N ASN A 69 4.72 -9.40 -8.13
CA ASN A 69 4.46 -7.97 -8.23
C ASN A 69 3.09 -7.73 -8.88
N ALA A 70 2.21 -6.98 -8.23
CA ALA A 70 0.86 -6.68 -8.73
C ALA A 70 0.87 -5.84 -10.02
N ARG A 71 1.98 -5.16 -10.30
CA ARG A 71 2.09 -4.27 -11.46
C ARG A 71 2.64 -5.02 -12.67
N ASP A 72 1.96 -4.89 -13.78
CA ASP A 72 2.45 -5.33 -15.08
C ASP A 72 3.60 -4.40 -15.54
N TYR A 73 4.82 -4.93 -15.50
CA TYR A 73 6.04 -4.21 -15.89
C TYR A 73 6.05 -3.85 -17.39
N GLU A 74 5.42 -4.66 -18.22
CA GLU A 74 5.39 -4.48 -19.67
C GLU A 74 4.51 -3.31 -20.12
N GLN A 75 3.54 -2.92 -19.29
CA GLN A 75 2.68 -1.77 -19.54
C GLN A 75 3.30 -0.42 -19.17
N LEU A 76 4.50 -0.40 -18.59
CA LEU A 76 5.22 0.83 -18.29
C LEU A 76 5.78 1.43 -19.56
N THR A 77 5.56 2.74 -19.74
CA THR A 77 6.00 3.47 -20.93
C THR A 77 6.62 4.82 -20.55
N GLU A 78 7.51 5.33 -21.42
CA GLU A 78 8.16 6.62 -21.19
C GLU A 78 7.14 7.76 -20.99
N PRO A 79 6.07 7.93 -21.79
CA PRO A 79 5.12 9.01 -21.59
C PRO A 79 4.43 8.96 -20.21
N ARG A 80 4.14 7.75 -19.70
CA ARG A 80 3.53 7.56 -18.37
C ARG A 80 4.49 7.84 -17.21
N LEU A 81 5.79 7.75 -17.47
CA LEU A 81 6.82 7.88 -16.45
C LEU A 81 7.72 9.11 -16.65
N ARG A 82 7.39 10.01 -17.59
CA ARG A 82 8.23 11.15 -17.98
C ARG A 82 8.66 11.99 -16.79
N SER A 83 7.75 12.42 -15.94
CA SER A 83 8.08 13.23 -14.76
C SER A 83 8.99 12.51 -13.76
N LEU A 84 8.84 11.19 -13.63
CA LEU A 84 9.71 10.36 -12.79
C LEU A 84 11.10 10.21 -13.41
N ILE A 85 11.18 10.00 -14.72
CA ILE A 85 12.44 9.93 -15.48
C ILE A 85 13.22 11.23 -15.33
N GLU A 86 12.58 12.37 -15.57
CA GLU A 86 13.17 13.71 -15.42
C GLU A 86 13.68 13.94 -13.98
N SER A 87 12.90 13.56 -12.98
CA SER A 87 13.29 13.69 -11.57
C SER A 87 14.52 12.82 -11.25
N ILE A 88 14.55 11.55 -11.71
CA ILE A 88 15.67 10.64 -11.48
C ILE A 88 16.93 11.13 -12.20
N GLN A 89 16.78 11.64 -13.41
CA GLN A 89 17.88 12.22 -14.18
C GLN A 89 18.48 13.44 -13.47
N ALA A 90 17.64 14.37 -13.02
CA ALA A 90 18.07 15.58 -12.33
C ALA A 90 18.80 15.29 -11.00
N GLU A 91 18.40 14.25 -10.29
CA GLU A 91 18.97 13.85 -8.99
C GLU A 91 20.13 12.83 -9.11
N ASN A 92 20.42 12.37 -10.33
CA ASN A 92 21.38 11.30 -10.60
C ASN A 92 21.09 10.01 -9.80
N GLY A 93 19.82 9.65 -9.70
CA GLY A 93 19.31 8.47 -9.00
C GLY A 93 17.94 8.67 -8.38
N ASN A 94 17.38 7.59 -7.82
CA ASN A 94 16.09 7.65 -7.15
C ASN A 94 16.25 8.09 -5.69
N ARG A 95 15.50 9.10 -5.25
CA ARG A 95 15.49 9.59 -3.85
C ARG A 95 14.94 8.56 -2.87
N ILE A 96 13.86 7.89 -3.26
CA ILE A 96 13.25 6.85 -2.44
C ILE A 96 13.85 5.52 -2.89
N PRO A 97 14.55 4.77 -2.02
CA PRO A 97 15.12 3.49 -2.39
C PRO A 97 14.07 2.51 -2.88
N VAL A 98 14.44 1.62 -3.77
CA VAL A 98 13.68 0.41 -4.09
C VAL A 98 13.99 -0.67 -3.05
N VAL A 99 13.13 -1.68 -2.93
CA VAL A 99 13.40 -2.84 -2.06
C VAL A 99 13.71 -4.05 -2.94
N VAL A 100 14.83 -4.65 -2.67
CA VAL A 100 15.29 -5.86 -3.35
C VAL A 100 15.63 -6.95 -2.33
N ARG A 101 15.58 -8.21 -2.75
CA ARG A 101 16.18 -9.32 -2.00
C ARG A 101 17.30 -9.96 -2.82
N ARG A 102 18.23 -10.64 -2.14
CA ARG A 102 19.27 -11.41 -2.83
C ARG A 102 18.68 -12.66 -3.46
N LYS A 103 19.03 -12.95 -4.70
CA LYS A 103 18.72 -14.23 -5.32
C LYS A 103 19.79 -15.25 -4.93
N GLN A 104 19.36 -16.42 -4.49
CA GLN A 104 20.27 -17.51 -4.17
C GLN A 104 20.70 -18.32 -5.40
N GLN A 105 19.95 -18.21 -6.51
CA GLN A 105 20.18 -18.96 -7.75
C GLN A 105 19.89 -18.08 -8.96
N GLY A 106 20.62 -18.32 -10.06
CA GLY A 106 20.45 -17.60 -11.34
C GLY A 106 21.57 -16.61 -11.61
N GLU A 107 21.55 -16.01 -12.80
CA GLU A 107 22.57 -15.05 -13.28
C GLU A 107 22.45 -13.67 -12.61
N LEU A 108 21.24 -13.29 -12.20
CA LEU A 108 20.95 -11.98 -11.60
C LEU A 108 21.10 -12.04 -10.10
N GLN A 109 21.75 -11.03 -9.52
CA GLN A 109 22.08 -10.98 -8.10
C GLN A 109 20.88 -10.64 -7.20
N TYR A 110 19.94 -9.87 -7.73
CA TYR A 110 18.84 -9.32 -6.96
C TYR A 110 17.49 -9.61 -7.60
N GLU A 111 16.46 -9.57 -6.77
CA GLU A 111 15.06 -9.61 -7.20
C GLU A 111 14.33 -8.41 -6.61
N LEU A 112 13.69 -7.63 -7.49
CA LEU A 112 13.00 -6.39 -7.14
C LEU A 112 11.62 -6.70 -6.57
N ILE A 113 11.41 -6.36 -5.30
CA ILE A 113 10.14 -6.53 -4.60
C ILE A 113 9.27 -5.28 -4.71
N ILE A 114 9.86 -4.10 -4.46
CA ILE A 114 9.15 -2.81 -4.50
C ILE A 114 9.90 -1.82 -5.37
N GLY A 115 9.15 -1.05 -6.19
CA GLY A 115 9.70 0.08 -6.93
C GLY A 115 9.86 -0.17 -8.43
N THR A 116 9.00 -0.97 -9.03
CA THR A 116 8.99 -1.31 -10.47
C THR A 116 9.06 -0.09 -11.38
N ARG A 117 8.36 1.00 -11.06
CA ARG A 117 8.43 2.25 -11.85
C ARG A 117 9.82 2.89 -11.83
N ARG A 118 10.47 2.91 -10.65
CA ARG A 118 11.83 3.48 -10.48
C ARG A 118 12.87 2.62 -11.20
N HIS A 119 12.73 1.31 -11.07
CA HIS A 119 13.59 0.38 -11.80
C HIS A 119 13.45 0.58 -13.30
N TRP A 120 12.22 0.61 -13.83
CA TRP A 120 11.97 0.83 -15.25
C TRP A 120 12.54 2.17 -15.74
N ALA A 121 12.33 3.26 -14.96
CA ALA A 121 12.82 4.58 -15.32
C ALA A 121 14.36 4.65 -15.37
N VAL A 122 15.07 4.02 -14.43
CA VAL A 122 16.53 3.94 -14.45
C VAL A 122 17.02 3.05 -15.59
N ALA A 123 16.35 1.91 -15.85
CA ALA A 123 16.67 1.05 -16.98
C ALA A 123 16.49 1.78 -18.30
N TRP A 124 15.41 2.57 -18.44
CA TRP A 124 15.19 3.41 -19.62
C TRP A 124 16.27 4.48 -19.78
N LEU A 125 16.66 5.17 -18.70
CA LEU A 125 17.74 6.16 -18.71
C LEU A 125 19.07 5.52 -19.12
N ASN A 126 19.39 4.33 -18.60
CA ASN A 126 20.62 3.62 -18.97
C ASN A 126 20.64 3.28 -20.47
N ALA A 127 19.50 2.95 -21.06
CA ALA A 127 19.37 2.69 -22.49
C ALA A 127 19.39 3.99 -23.34
N ASN A 128 19.13 5.16 -22.74
CA ASN A 128 18.96 6.45 -23.40
C ASN A 128 20.01 7.49 -22.93
N HIS A 129 21.29 7.15 -23.06
CA HIS A 129 22.45 8.05 -22.85
C HIS A 129 22.88 8.34 -21.40
N TYR A 130 22.31 7.66 -20.39
CA TYR A 130 22.68 7.85 -18.98
C TYR A 130 23.09 6.52 -18.31
N PRO A 131 24.12 5.80 -18.80
CA PRO A 131 24.48 4.45 -18.34
C PRO A 131 25.03 4.40 -16.92
N ASP A 132 25.43 5.55 -16.36
CA ASP A 132 26.03 5.66 -15.04
C ASP A 132 25.01 5.88 -13.92
N ILE A 133 23.73 6.12 -14.26
CA ILE A 133 22.68 6.25 -13.24
C ILE A 133 22.39 4.87 -12.64
N GLU A 134 22.58 4.75 -11.34
CA GLU A 134 22.33 3.54 -10.59
C GLU A 134 21.05 3.63 -9.78
N LEU A 135 20.49 2.47 -9.49
CA LEU A 135 19.30 2.31 -8.66
C LEU A 135 19.72 2.25 -7.19
N VAL A 136 19.23 3.20 -6.39
CA VAL A 136 19.40 3.17 -4.94
C VAL A 136 18.42 2.16 -4.36
N ALA A 137 18.94 1.14 -3.68
CA ALA A 137 18.19 0.01 -3.17
C ALA A 137 18.46 -0.29 -1.70
N ILE A 138 17.48 -0.87 -1.02
CA ILE A 138 17.60 -1.51 0.30
C ILE A 138 17.50 -3.02 0.07
N ILE A 139 18.42 -3.77 0.66
CA ILE A 139 18.35 -5.23 0.66
C ILE A 139 17.55 -5.68 1.88
N GLU A 140 16.51 -6.48 1.63
CA GLU A 140 15.72 -7.16 2.66
C GLU A 140 15.87 -8.68 2.48
N ASP A 141 15.96 -9.38 3.60
CA ASP A 141 15.91 -10.85 3.61
C ASP A 141 14.45 -11.27 3.80
N LEU A 142 13.77 -11.56 2.68
CA LEU A 142 12.34 -11.83 2.62
C LEU A 142 12.08 -13.17 1.92
N ASP A 143 11.26 -14.02 2.53
CA ASP A 143 10.60 -15.09 1.80
C ASP A 143 9.47 -14.53 0.91
N ASP A 144 8.86 -15.38 0.10
CA ASP A 144 7.83 -14.94 -0.87
C ASP A 144 6.57 -14.40 -0.18
N GLU A 145 6.17 -14.98 0.96
CA GLU A 145 5.01 -14.49 1.73
C GLU A 145 5.29 -13.11 2.33
N ALA A 146 6.48 -12.90 2.90
CA ALA A 146 6.87 -11.60 3.44
C ALA A 146 7.03 -10.56 2.33
N ALA A 147 7.59 -10.94 1.17
CA ALA A 147 7.69 -10.08 -0.01
C ALA A 147 6.29 -9.66 -0.51
N PHE A 148 5.34 -10.61 -0.58
CA PHE A 148 3.96 -10.32 -0.94
C PHE A 148 3.31 -9.31 0.03
N ARG A 149 3.42 -9.53 1.34
CA ARG A 149 2.85 -8.63 2.35
C ARG A 149 3.45 -7.23 2.27
N LEU A 150 4.76 -7.14 2.07
CA LEU A 150 5.43 -5.85 1.96
C LEU A 150 5.00 -5.10 0.69
N ALA A 151 4.89 -5.79 -0.44
CA ALA A 151 4.39 -5.22 -1.69
C ALA A 151 2.91 -4.82 -1.59
N ASP A 152 2.06 -5.59 -0.89
CA ASP A 152 0.66 -5.28 -0.67
C ASP A 152 0.48 -4.00 0.16
N ILE A 153 1.27 -3.81 1.22
CA ILE A 153 1.24 -2.58 2.03
C ILE A 153 1.56 -1.35 1.17
N GLU A 154 2.59 -1.42 0.33
CA GLU A 154 2.97 -0.33 -0.57
C GLU A 154 1.88 -0.06 -1.63
N ASN A 155 1.27 -1.12 -2.15
CA ASN A 155 0.29 -1.02 -3.23
C ASN A 155 -1.10 -0.59 -2.76
N ARG A 156 -1.46 -0.73 -1.47
CA ARG A 156 -2.80 -0.38 -0.98
C ARG A 156 -3.15 1.08 -1.07
N GLU A 157 -2.18 1.95 -0.88
CA GLU A 157 -2.37 3.40 -0.90
C GLU A 157 -2.28 3.97 -2.32
N ARG A 158 -2.13 3.12 -3.34
CA ARG A 158 -1.95 3.53 -4.72
C ARG A 158 -3.28 3.55 -5.46
N GLU A 159 -3.55 4.66 -6.12
CA GLU A 159 -4.73 4.86 -6.96
C GLU A 159 -4.58 4.26 -8.37
N ASP A 160 -3.35 3.86 -8.73
CA ASP A 160 -3.01 3.38 -10.09
C ASP A 160 -3.07 1.86 -10.25
N ILE A 161 -3.59 1.14 -9.24
CA ILE A 161 -3.87 -0.30 -9.29
C ILE A 161 -5.37 -0.50 -9.18
N SER A 162 -5.97 -1.16 -10.19
CA SER A 162 -7.40 -1.47 -10.19
C SER A 162 -7.76 -2.51 -9.12
N ASP A 163 -9.03 -2.51 -8.71
CA ASP A 163 -9.54 -3.50 -7.77
C ASP A 163 -9.51 -4.92 -8.37
N LEU A 164 -9.63 -5.05 -9.69
CA LEU A 164 -9.48 -6.31 -10.40
C LEU A 164 -8.04 -6.84 -10.31
N GLU A 165 -7.02 -5.99 -10.58
CA GLU A 165 -5.61 -6.38 -10.44
C GLU A 165 -5.29 -6.77 -9.00
N ARG A 166 -5.82 -6.03 -8.03
CA ARG A 166 -5.71 -6.37 -6.61
C ARG A 166 -6.36 -7.72 -6.29
N GLY A 167 -7.54 -7.98 -6.85
CA GLY A 167 -8.24 -9.27 -6.71
C GLY A 167 -7.43 -10.43 -7.26
N LEU A 168 -6.85 -10.28 -8.46
CA LEU A 168 -5.98 -11.29 -9.08
C LEU A 168 -4.75 -11.57 -8.22
N ASN A 169 -4.12 -10.54 -7.69
CA ASN A 169 -2.96 -10.68 -6.81
C ASN A 169 -3.31 -11.40 -5.50
N TYR A 170 -4.45 -11.05 -4.88
CA TYR A 170 -4.93 -11.75 -3.67
C TYR A 170 -5.28 -13.20 -3.95
N LYS A 171 -5.93 -13.51 -5.07
CA LYS A 171 -6.25 -14.89 -5.45
C LYS A 171 -4.98 -15.72 -5.61
N ALA A 172 -4.01 -15.23 -6.36
CA ALA A 172 -2.72 -15.90 -6.52
C ALA A 172 -2.02 -16.10 -5.17
N ALA A 173 -2.04 -15.12 -4.28
CA ALA A 173 -1.44 -15.24 -2.95
C ALA A 173 -2.15 -16.28 -2.07
N VAL A 174 -3.49 -16.34 -2.10
CA VAL A 174 -4.29 -17.33 -1.37
C VAL A 174 -3.87 -18.74 -1.78
N ASP A 175 -3.74 -18.96 -3.08
CA ASP A 175 -3.40 -20.28 -3.62
C ASP A 175 -1.94 -20.66 -3.33
N THR A 176 -1.02 -19.69 -3.41
CA THR A 176 0.42 -19.94 -3.30
C THR A 176 0.93 -20.01 -1.87
N TYR A 177 0.43 -19.13 -0.97
CA TYR A 177 1.02 -18.94 0.36
C TYR A 177 0.10 -19.31 1.52
N TYR A 178 -1.19 -19.53 1.27
CA TYR A 178 -2.18 -19.69 2.33
C TYR A 178 -3.07 -20.95 2.16
N ASP A 179 -2.63 -21.92 1.39
CA ASP A 179 -3.32 -23.22 1.19
C ASP A 179 -4.79 -23.09 0.74
N GLY A 180 -5.11 -22.07 -0.07
CA GLY A 180 -6.49 -21.77 -0.47
C GLY A 180 -7.34 -21.09 0.61
N LEU A 181 -6.80 -20.77 1.80
CA LEU A 181 -7.55 -20.26 2.93
C LEU A 181 -7.57 -18.74 2.96
N GLN A 182 -8.59 -18.12 2.34
CA GLN A 182 -8.78 -16.67 2.30
C GLN A 182 -8.75 -16.02 3.70
N ALA A 183 -9.25 -16.72 4.73
CA ALA A 183 -9.26 -16.19 6.09
C ALA A 183 -7.85 -15.92 6.65
N ARG A 184 -6.86 -16.75 6.30
CA ARG A 184 -5.46 -16.57 6.70
C ARG A 184 -4.86 -15.33 6.01
N LEU A 185 -5.08 -15.19 4.70
CA LEU A 185 -4.64 -13.99 3.99
C LEU A 185 -5.27 -12.73 4.59
N ALA A 186 -6.59 -12.69 4.80
CA ALA A 186 -7.29 -11.54 5.34
C ALA A 186 -6.71 -11.07 6.69
N GLU A 187 -6.39 -12.03 7.57
CA GLU A 187 -5.75 -11.76 8.86
C GLU A 187 -4.34 -11.18 8.69
N ARG A 188 -3.52 -11.79 7.82
CA ARG A 188 -2.14 -11.38 7.56
C ARG A 188 -2.04 -9.99 6.94
N VAL A 189 -2.88 -9.71 5.95
CA VAL A 189 -2.91 -8.40 5.29
C VAL A 189 -3.82 -7.38 6.00
N LYS A 190 -4.44 -7.73 7.12
CA LYS A 190 -5.28 -6.87 7.97
C LYS A 190 -6.43 -6.19 7.20
N ILE A 191 -7.14 -6.98 6.40
CA ILE A 191 -8.40 -6.56 5.77
C ILE A 191 -9.55 -7.47 6.24
N SER A 192 -10.80 -7.02 6.10
CA SER A 192 -11.93 -7.86 6.46
C SER A 192 -12.09 -9.03 5.47
N LYS A 193 -12.56 -10.18 5.96
CA LYS A 193 -12.84 -11.35 5.10
C LYS A 193 -13.82 -11.00 3.99
N SER A 194 -14.82 -10.16 4.28
CA SER A 194 -15.80 -9.70 3.30
C SER A 194 -15.19 -8.81 2.22
N THR A 195 -14.24 -7.95 2.58
CA THR A 195 -13.52 -7.11 1.63
C THR A 195 -12.64 -7.97 0.72
N LEU A 196 -11.88 -8.92 1.29
CA LEU A 196 -11.06 -9.84 0.51
C LEU A 196 -11.91 -10.66 -0.46
N ALA A 197 -13.03 -11.22 0.01
CA ALA A 197 -13.94 -12.00 -0.83
C ALA A 197 -14.50 -11.18 -2.01
N ARG A 198 -14.78 -9.89 -1.79
CA ARG A 198 -15.23 -9.00 -2.89
C ARG A 198 -14.13 -8.75 -3.92
N TYR A 199 -12.89 -8.52 -3.50
CA TYR A 199 -11.76 -8.39 -4.44
C TYR A 199 -11.57 -9.67 -5.26
N ILE A 200 -11.56 -10.85 -4.61
CA ILE A 200 -11.42 -12.13 -5.30
C ILE A 200 -12.61 -12.39 -6.23
N GLY A 201 -13.84 -12.05 -5.81
CA GLY A 201 -15.04 -12.18 -6.63
C GLY A 201 -14.97 -11.41 -7.95
N LEU A 202 -14.24 -10.30 -8.03
CA LEU A 202 -14.02 -9.60 -9.31
C LEU A 202 -13.27 -10.47 -10.34
N THR A 203 -12.43 -11.38 -9.88
CA THR A 203 -11.66 -12.27 -10.76
C THR A 203 -12.50 -13.37 -11.41
N GLU A 204 -13.72 -13.60 -10.92
CA GLU A 204 -14.68 -14.57 -11.45
C GLU A 204 -15.56 -14.00 -12.56
N ILE A 205 -15.50 -12.67 -12.78
CA ILE A 205 -16.24 -12.00 -13.85
C ILE A 205 -15.68 -12.47 -15.20
N PRO A 206 -16.53 -12.96 -16.12
CA PRO A 206 -16.09 -13.36 -17.46
C PRO A 206 -15.36 -12.25 -18.19
N GLN A 207 -14.27 -12.59 -18.88
CA GLN A 207 -13.43 -11.63 -19.60
C GLN A 207 -14.22 -10.82 -20.65
N THR A 208 -15.28 -11.39 -21.22
CA THR A 208 -16.18 -10.68 -22.13
C THR A 208 -16.92 -9.51 -21.48
N ILE A 209 -17.20 -9.62 -20.17
CA ILE A 209 -17.78 -8.51 -19.40
C ILE A 209 -16.70 -7.50 -19.03
N VAL A 210 -15.53 -7.94 -18.58
CA VAL A 210 -14.41 -7.07 -18.25
C VAL A 210 -14.01 -6.21 -19.45
N SER A 211 -13.95 -6.80 -20.65
CA SER A 211 -13.59 -6.08 -21.90
C SER A 211 -14.67 -5.11 -22.39
N ALA A 212 -15.87 -5.12 -21.83
CA ALA A 212 -16.91 -4.14 -22.13
C ALA A 212 -16.71 -2.80 -21.40
N PHE A 213 -15.87 -2.75 -20.38
CA PHE A 213 -15.48 -1.52 -19.69
C PHE A 213 -14.36 -0.81 -20.43
N ALA A 214 -14.34 0.51 -20.42
CA ALA A 214 -13.29 1.30 -21.06
C ALA A 214 -11.93 1.15 -20.33
N SER A 215 -11.98 0.87 -19.03
CA SER A 215 -10.80 0.62 -18.20
C SER A 215 -11.12 -0.36 -17.06
N PRO A 216 -10.18 -1.25 -16.69
CA PRO A 216 -10.29 -2.07 -15.47
C PRO A 216 -10.51 -1.25 -14.19
N MET A 217 -10.13 0.03 -14.19
CA MET A 217 -10.34 0.96 -13.06
C MET A 217 -11.82 1.27 -12.79
N GLU A 218 -12.72 0.97 -13.73
CA GLU A 218 -14.17 1.14 -13.55
C GLU A 218 -14.79 0.00 -12.73
N LEU A 219 -14.10 -1.14 -12.63
CA LEU A 219 -14.50 -2.29 -11.82
C LEU A 219 -14.06 -2.05 -10.37
N GLN A 220 -14.96 -1.53 -9.54
CA GLN A 220 -14.68 -1.16 -8.16
C GLN A 220 -15.46 -2.03 -7.16
N VAL A 221 -14.80 -2.37 -6.06
CA VAL A 221 -15.38 -2.98 -4.86
C VAL A 221 -16.03 -1.88 -4.02
N ARG A 222 -17.37 -1.93 -3.88
CA ARG A 222 -18.16 -1.03 -3.02
C ARG A 222 -18.51 -1.67 -1.69
#